data_a8a67328b23b6761c1fbe8f38fe0ff9f
#
_entry.id   a8a67328b23b6761c1fbe8f38fe0ff9f
#
_cell.length_a   1.000
_cell.length_b   1.000
_cell.length_c   1.000
_cell.angle_alpha   90.00
_cell.angle_beta   90.00
_cell.angle_gamma   90.00
#
_symmetry.space_group_name_H-M   'P 1'
#
loop_
_entity.id
_entity.type
_entity.pdbx_description
1 polymer ?
#
loop_
_entity_poly.entity_id
_entity_poly.type
_entity_poly.pdbx_seq_one_letter_code
_entity_poly.pdbx_strand_id
1 'polypeptide(L)'
;AVTKANRYPDIAATALREDLAAHLGVDPEQVAVGTGSSALCQQLVEIAATPGEEVLFPWRSFEAYPIFAQVVGAHPIPVPLGADQRVDLPAMAQKITDKTRLIFVCNPNNPSGTTVTKDEFAAFMDAVPADVLVALDEAYIEYNRATNIPLGTELVGTYPNLVCLRTFSKAYGLAGVRIGYAFGPENIIAVSYTHLRAHETVLDL
;
A
#
# COMPACT_ATOMS: atom_id res chain seq x y z
N ALA A 1 -0.08 -4.27 -27.48
CA ALA A 1 -0.82 -3.20 -26.77
C ALA A 1 -1.30 -2.13 -27.77
N VAL A 2 -0.41 -1.56 -28.59
CA VAL A 2 -0.77 -0.45 -29.52
C VAL A 2 -1.84 -0.83 -30.55
N THR A 3 -1.87 -2.07 -30.99
CA THR A 3 -2.86 -2.57 -32.00
C THR A 3 -4.29 -2.66 -31.49
N LYS A 4 -4.51 -2.54 -30.19
CA LYS A 4 -5.83 -2.56 -29.53
C LYS A 4 -6.17 -1.25 -28.82
N ALA A 5 -5.42 -0.18 -29.08
CA ALA A 5 -5.59 1.10 -28.41
C ALA A 5 -6.96 1.78 -28.65
N ASN A 6 -7.71 1.31 -29.64
CA ASN A 6 -9.06 1.78 -29.97
C ASN A 6 -10.17 1.03 -29.24
N ARG A 7 -9.84 0.15 -28.32
CA ARG A 7 -10.81 -0.61 -27.51
C ARG A 7 -10.48 -0.40 -26.03
N TYR A 8 -11.52 -0.43 -25.21
CA TYR A 8 -11.34 -0.46 -23.77
C TYR A 8 -10.53 -1.70 -23.37
N PRO A 9 -9.58 -1.56 -22.43
CA PRO A 9 -8.87 -2.72 -21.90
C PRO A 9 -9.80 -3.60 -21.06
N ASP A 10 -9.33 -4.78 -20.72
CA ASP A 10 -9.98 -5.59 -19.68
C ASP A 10 -9.94 -4.85 -18.34
N ILE A 11 -11.10 -4.42 -17.84
CA ILE A 11 -11.27 -3.71 -16.56
C ILE A 11 -10.70 -4.53 -15.40
N ALA A 12 -10.81 -5.85 -15.47
CA ALA A 12 -10.28 -6.74 -14.45
C ALA A 12 -8.75 -6.86 -14.49
N ALA A 13 -8.08 -6.36 -15.54
CA ALA A 13 -6.66 -6.56 -15.79
C ALA A 13 -6.23 -8.02 -15.57
N THR A 14 -7.09 -8.98 -15.97
CA THR A 14 -7.01 -10.41 -15.63
C THR A 14 -5.63 -10.99 -15.91
N ALA A 15 -5.14 -10.83 -17.13
CA ALA A 15 -3.83 -11.38 -17.51
C ALA A 15 -2.68 -10.81 -16.65
N LEU A 16 -2.69 -9.50 -16.37
CA LEU A 16 -1.65 -8.89 -15.53
C LEU A 16 -1.76 -9.35 -14.07
N ARG A 17 -2.97 -9.52 -13.54
CA ARG A 17 -3.18 -10.04 -12.18
C ARG A 17 -2.70 -11.49 -12.06
N GLU A 18 -2.99 -12.33 -13.05
CA GLU A 18 -2.52 -13.72 -13.12
C GLU A 18 -0.98 -13.78 -13.18
N ASP A 19 -0.34 -12.98 -14.04
CA ASP A 19 1.12 -12.90 -14.15
C ASP A 19 1.76 -12.41 -12.83
N LEU A 20 1.18 -11.38 -12.19
CA LEU A 20 1.65 -10.87 -10.90
C LEU A 20 1.46 -11.89 -9.78
N ALA A 21 0.31 -12.55 -9.72
CA ALA A 21 0.02 -13.59 -8.73
C ALA A 21 1.03 -14.74 -8.82
N ALA A 22 1.30 -15.23 -10.03
CA ALA A 22 2.32 -16.24 -10.29
C ALA A 22 3.72 -15.78 -9.86
N HIS A 23 4.09 -14.53 -10.13
CA HIS A 23 5.37 -13.94 -9.72
C HIS A 23 5.49 -13.78 -8.20
N LEU A 24 4.41 -13.40 -7.52
CA LEU A 24 4.38 -13.17 -6.07
C LEU A 24 4.17 -14.46 -5.26
N GLY A 25 3.70 -15.54 -5.90
CA GLY A 25 3.37 -16.79 -5.23
C GLY A 25 2.05 -16.71 -4.44
N VAL A 26 1.07 -15.96 -4.93
CA VAL A 26 -0.26 -15.75 -4.32
C VAL A 26 -1.37 -16.06 -5.31
N ASP A 27 -2.61 -16.08 -4.87
CA ASP A 27 -3.77 -16.24 -5.76
C ASP A 27 -4.11 -14.90 -6.48
N PRO A 28 -4.66 -14.93 -7.71
CA PRO A 28 -5.05 -13.73 -8.44
C PRO A 28 -6.04 -12.83 -7.69
N GLU A 29 -6.89 -13.40 -6.84
CA GLU A 29 -7.85 -12.72 -5.98
C GLU A 29 -7.15 -11.90 -4.87
N GLN A 30 -5.89 -12.21 -4.57
CA GLN A 30 -5.04 -11.49 -3.63
C GLN A 30 -4.27 -10.33 -4.28
N VAL A 31 -4.49 -10.03 -5.57
CA VAL A 31 -3.78 -8.99 -6.31
C VAL A 31 -4.75 -7.95 -6.86
N ALA A 32 -4.49 -6.67 -6.59
CA ALA A 32 -5.14 -5.53 -7.22
C ALA A 32 -4.15 -4.73 -8.07
N VAL A 33 -4.59 -4.22 -9.21
CA VAL A 33 -3.82 -3.36 -10.10
C VAL A 33 -4.47 -1.97 -10.13
N GLY A 34 -3.67 -0.92 -10.12
CA GLY A 34 -4.16 0.46 -10.15
C GLY A 34 -3.28 1.39 -10.98
N THR A 35 -3.75 2.62 -11.16
CA THR A 35 -3.05 3.68 -11.91
C THR A 35 -1.86 4.25 -11.12
N GLY A 36 -0.86 3.39 -10.91
CA GLY A 36 0.27 3.56 -10.00
C GLY A 36 -0.09 3.15 -8.56
N SER A 37 0.92 2.86 -7.74
CA SER A 37 0.70 2.54 -6.31
C SER A 37 0.04 3.69 -5.53
N SER A 38 0.19 4.93 -5.99
CA SER A 38 -0.46 6.10 -5.37
C SER A 38 -1.99 6.04 -5.41
N ALA A 39 -2.58 5.54 -6.51
CA ALA A 39 -4.03 5.34 -6.57
C ALA A 39 -4.48 4.24 -5.60
N LEU A 40 -3.69 3.18 -5.46
CA LEU A 40 -3.95 2.11 -4.49
C LEU A 40 -3.80 2.60 -3.04
N CYS A 41 -2.81 3.46 -2.74
CA CYS A 41 -2.72 4.12 -1.43
C CYS A 41 -3.99 4.92 -1.12
N GLN A 42 -4.48 5.72 -2.08
CA GLN A 42 -5.71 6.49 -1.91
C GLN A 42 -6.91 5.58 -1.66
N GLN A 43 -7.06 4.51 -2.45
CA GLN A 43 -8.14 3.54 -2.27
C GLN A 43 -8.10 2.86 -0.90
N LEU A 44 -6.90 2.49 -0.40
CA LEU A 44 -6.77 1.93 0.94
C LEU A 44 -7.26 2.93 2.00
N VAL A 45 -7.01 4.22 1.83
CA VAL A 45 -7.57 5.25 2.72
C VAL A 45 -9.10 5.31 2.60
N GLU A 46 -9.64 5.31 1.37
CA GLU A 46 -11.08 5.40 1.11
C GLU A 46 -11.88 4.22 1.69
N ILE A 47 -11.30 3.02 1.68
CA ILE A 47 -11.96 1.83 2.23
C ILE A 47 -11.76 1.65 3.74
N ALA A 48 -10.69 2.21 4.30
CA ALA A 48 -10.33 2.02 5.70
C ALA A 48 -10.86 3.14 6.60
N ALA A 49 -10.88 4.40 6.14
CA ALA A 49 -11.12 5.55 7.00
C ALA A 49 -12.29 6.43 6.53
N THR A 50 -13.03 6.96 7.49
CA THR A 50 -14.12 7.93 7.30
C THR A 50 -13.77 9.27 7.96
N PRO A 51 -14.55 10.35 7.71
CA PRO A 51 -14.30 11.65 8.35
C PRO A 51 -14.18 11.56 9.87
N GLY A 52 -13.07 12.10 10.39
CA GLY A 52 -12.77 12.12 11.83
C GLY A 52 -11.97 10.91 12.33
N GLU A 53 -11.76 9.89 11.52
CA GLU A 53 -10.86 8.79 11.81
C GLU A 53 -9.42 9.13 11.44
N GLU A 54 -8.44 8.30 11.80
CA GLU A 54 -7.03 8.61 11.72
C GLU A 54 -6.28 7.71 10.74
N VAL A 55 -5.39 8.32 9.96
CA VAL A 55 -4.41 7.64 9.10
C VAL A 55 -3.01 7.99 9.60
N LEU A 56 -2.27 6.98 10.04
CA LEU A 56 -0.95 7.10 10.64
C LEU A 56 0.13 6.82 9.59
N PHE A 57 1.22 7.59 9.61
CA PHE A 57 2.35 7.39 8.70
C PHE A 57 3.64 8.01 9.24
N PRO A 58 4.82 7.50 8.85
CA PRO A 58 6.09 8.12 9.21
C PRO A 58 6.26 9.47 8.51
N TRP A 59 6.96 10.41 9.13
CA TRP A 59 7.22 11.73 8.55
C TRP A 59 8.66 12.20 8.84
N ARG A 60 9.48 12.44 7.83
CA ARG A 60 9.19 12.48 6.37
C ARG A 60 9.08 11.09 5.76
N SER A 61 8.01 10.92 4.99
CA SER A 61 7.82 9.78 4.11
C SER A 61 7.17 10.26 2.80
N PHE A 62 6.44 9.37 2.08
CA PHE A 62 5.81 9.76 0.83
C PHE A 62 4.79 10.89 1.03
N GLU A 63 4.99 12.00 0.34
CA GLU A 63 4.28 13.26 0.59
C GLU A 63 2.77 13.20 0.32
N ALA A 64 2.30 12.17 -0.39
CA ALA A 64 0.89 12.02 -0.70
C ALA A 64 0.05 11.41 0.45
N TYR A 65 0.64 10.73 1.43
CA TYR A 65 -0.13 10.11 2.52
C TYR A 65 -1.04 11.10 3.25
N PRO A 66 -0.56 12.28 3.72
CA PRO A 66 -1.45 13.26 4.34
C PRO A 66 -2.52 13.79 3.38
N ILE A 67 -2.23 13.88 2.09
CA ILE A 67 -3.19 14.35 1.09
C ILE A 67 -4.33 13.34 0.96
N PHE A 68 -4.02 12.05 0.84
CA PHE A 68 -5.04 11.00 0.75
C PHE A 68 -5.96 10.98 1.98
N ALA A 69 -5.39 11.10 3.20
CA ALA A 69 -6.19 11.20 4.41
C ALA A 69 -7.15 12.40 4.38
N GLN A 70 -6.66 13.57 3.97
CA GLN A 70 -7.47 14.80 3.91
C GLN A 70 -8.60 14.71 2.87
N VAL A 71 -8.39 14.04 1.74
CA VAL A 71 -9.42 13.88 0.69
C VAL A 71 -10.67 13.20 1.22
N VAL A 72 -10.54 12.23 2.11
CA VAL A 72 -11.68 11.53 2.73
C VAL A 72 -12.16 12.19 4.04
N GLY A 73 -11.54 13.29 4.47
CA GLY A 73 -11.84 13.96 5.74
C GLY A 73 -11.27 13.26 6.97
N ALA A 74 -10.37 12.30 6.79
CA ALA A 74 -9.65 11.67 7.89
C ALA A 74 -8.51 12.57 8.40
N HIS A 75 -8.10 12.34 9.64
CA HIS A 75 -7.00 13.07 10.27
C HIS A 75 -5.64 12.42 9.94
N PRO A 76 -4.73 13.13 9.24
CA PRO A 76 -3.37 12.65 9.05
C PRO A 76 -2.58 12.74 10.36
N ILE A 77 -2.02 11.62 10.80
CA ILE A 77 -1.19 11.54 12.03
C ILE A 77 0.26 11.25 11.64
N PRO A 78 1.09 12.29 11.43
CA PRO A 78 2.49 12.12 11.11
C PRO A 78 3.30 11.74 12.36
N VAL A 79 4.16 10.74 12.24
CA VAL A 79 5.11 10.34 13.29
C VAL A 79 6.52 10.65 12.83
N PRO A 80 7.29 11.48 13.56
CA PRO A 80 8.66 11.82 13.18
C PRO A 80 9.53 10.58 13.02
N LEU A 81 10.47 10.62 12.08
CA LEU A 81 11.53 9.61 11.96
C LEU A 81 12.45 9.67 13.18
N GLY A 82 13.10 8.56 13.49
CA GLY A 82 14.17 8.51 14.48
C GLY A 82 15.34 9.45 14.14
N ALA A 83 16.24 9.66 15.08
CA ALA A 83 17.41 10.51 14.90
C ALA A 83 18.34 10.01 13.75
N ASP A 84 18.30 8.74 13.47
CA ASP A 84 18.99 8.06 12.37
C ASP A 84 18.24 8.10 11.03
N GLN A 85 17.14 8.86 10.97
CA GLN A 85 16.24 8.98 9.81
C GLN A 85 15.53 7.68 9.42
N ARG A 86 15.47 6.70 10.31
CA ARG A 86 14.69 5.49 10.15
C ARG A 86 13.24 5.70 10.59
N VAL A 87 12.34 4.90 10.05
CA VAL A 87 10.96 4.83 10.54
C VAL A 87 10.98 4.33 11.98
N ASP A 88 10.39 5.09 12.89
CA ASP A 88 10.29 4.77 14.32
C ASP A 88 8.99 3.99 14.58
N LEU A 89 9.04 2.68 14.34
CA LEU A 89 7.87 1.80 14.54
C LEU A 89 7.37 1.78 15.99
N PRO A 90 8.24 1.76 17.02
CA PRO A 90 7.79 1.92 18.41
C PRO A 90 7.03 3.22 18.67
N ALA A 91 7.50 4.36 18.16
CA ALA A 91 6.79 5.63 18.29
C ALA A 91 5.47 5.62 17.50
N MET A 92 5.42 4.96 16.33
CA MET A 92 4.18 4.77 15.58
C MET A 92 3.17 3.93 16.37
N ALA A 93 3.58 2.83 16.97
CA ALA A 93 2.71 1.99 17.80
C ALA A 93 2.09 2.78 18.98
N GLN A 94 2.86 3.66 19.61
CA GLN A 94 2.37 4.52 20.71
C GLN A 94 1.36 5.58 20.25
N LYS A 95 1.27 5.87 18.95
CA LYS A 95 0.33 6.84 18.38
C LYS A 95 -0.97 6.22 17.92
N ILE A 96 -1.10 4.89 17.98
CA ILE A 96 -2.34 4.20 17.65
C ILE A 96 -3.41 4.57 18.70
N THR A 97 -4.59 4.95 18.24
CA THR A 97 -5.75 5.26 19.06
C THR A 97 -6.96 4.40 18.63
N ASP A 98 -8.06 4.53 19.32
CA ASP A 98 -9.35 3.92 18.95
C ASP A 98 -9.93 4.44 17.63
N LYS A 99 -9.38 5.55 17.11
CA LYS A 99 -9.74 6.14 15.81
C LYS A 99 -8.80 5.75 14.66
N THR A 100 -7.68 5.14 14.94
CA THR A 100 -6.73 4.73 13.91
C THR A 100 -7.34 3.62 13.05
N ARG A 101 -7.34 3.79 11.71
CA ARG A 101 -7.89 2.80 10.77
C ARG A 101 -6.88 2.30 9.77
N LEU A 102 -5.89 3.13 9.44
CA LEU A 102 -4.86 2.77 8.46
C LEU A 102 -3.50 3.29 8.92
N ILE A 103 -2.49 2.45 8.74
CA ILE A 103 -1.10 2.81 9.00
C ILE A 103 -0.29 2.52 7.74
N PHE A 104 0.39 3.54 7.21
CA PHE A 104 1.40 3.34 6.16
C PHE A 104 2.77 3.08 6.77
N VAL A 105 3.48 2.08 6.27
CA VAL A 105 4.89 1.83 6.57
C VAL A 105 5.64 1.78 5.24
N CYS A 106 6.42 2.82 4.93
CA CYS A 106 7.21 2.90 3.71
C CYS A 106 8.58 2.24 3.94
N ASN A 107 8.85 1.13 3.25
CA ASN A 107 10.08 0.36 3.45
C ASN A 107 10.60 -0.30 2.16
N PRO A 108 11.73 0.17 1.60
CA PRO A 108 12.57 1.30 2.06
C PRO A 108 11.85 2.65 2.08
N ASN A 109 12.16 3.51 3.07
CA ASN A 109 11.48 4.79 3.23
C ASN A 109 11.90 5.80 2.16
N ASN A 110 10.96 6.53 1.64
CA ASN A 110 11.16 7.68 0.75
C ASN A 110 10.92 8.97 1.57
N PRO A 111 11.87 9.91 1.74
CA PRO A 111 13.11 10.04 0.93
C PRO A 111 14.38 9.50 1.58
N SER A 112 14.35 9.02 2.83
CA SER A 112 15.58 8.71 3.58
C SER A 112 16.35 7.50 3.05
N GLY A 113 15.68 6.57 2.34
CA GLY A 113 16.27 5.32 1.86
C GLY A 113 16.58 4.31 2.97
N THR A 114 16.23 4.63 4.21
CA THR A 114 16.44 3.75 5.36
C THR A 114 15.40 2.63 5.39
N THR A 115 15.72 1.55 6.11
CA THR A 115 14.86 0.38 6.23
C THR A 115 14.62 -0.01 7.69
N VAL A 116 13.49 -0.63 7.96
CA VAL A 116 13.23 -1.35 9.21
C VAL A 116 13.61 -2.83 9.05
N THR A 117 13.92 -3.49 10.15
CA THR A 117 14.23 -4.92 10.16
C THR A 117 12.98 -5.78 10.26
N LYS A 118 13.11 -7.09 9.96
CA LYS A 118 12.04 -8.08 10.14
C LYS A 118 11.53 -8.13 11.58
N ASP A 119 12.44 -8.11 12.54
CA ASP A 119 12.10 -8.19 13.98
C ASP A 119 11.38 -6.92 14.46
N GLU A 120 11.85 -5.75 14.02
CA GLU A 120 11.17 -4.47 14.31
C GLU A 120 9.76 -4.44 13.73
N PHE A 121 9.60 -4.91 12.49
CA PHE A 121 8.30 -4.95 11.85
C PHE A 121 7.35 -5.98 12.50
N ALA A 122 7.86 -7.17 12.86
CA ALA A 122 7.06 -8.18 13.57
C ALA A 122 6.57 -7.65 14.92
N ALA A 123 7.48 -7.06 15.73
CA ALA A 123 7.11 -6.46 17.00
C ALA A 123 6.09 -5.32 16.85
N PHE A 124 6.18 -4.55 15.76
CA PHE A 124 5.19 -3.53 15.44
C PHE A 124 3.83 -4.15 15.11
N MET A 125 3.78 -5.16 14.25
CA MET A 125 2.54 -5.85 13.88
C MET A 125 1.85 -6.51 15.09
N ASP A 126 2.61 -7.02 16.04
CA ASP A 126 2.09 -7.56 17.31
C ASP A 126 1.42 -6.48 18.18
N ALA A 127 1.80 -5.22 18.03
CA ALA A 127 1.23 -4.09 18.76
C ALA A 127 0.04 -3.43 18.02
N VAL A 128 -0.13 -3.71 16.72
CA VAL A 128 -1.23 -3.14 15.92
C VAL A 128 -2.52 -3.93 16.16
N PRO A 129 -3.65 -3.28 16.52
CA PRO A 129 -4.94 -3.95 16.60
C PRO A 129 -5.34 -4.61 15.28
N ALA A 130 -6.00 -5.76 15.35
CA ALA A 130 -6.34 -6.57 14.18
C ALA A 130 -7.34 -5.89 13.22
N ASP A 131 -8.09 -4.90 13.69
CA ASP A 131 -9.03 -4.08 12.92
C ASP A 131 -8.39 -2.83 12.29
N VAL A 132 -7.10 -2.59 12.53
CA VAL A 132 -6.33 -1.52 11.91
C VAL A 132 -5.57 -2.07 10.71
N LEU A 133 -5.83 -1.52 9.53
CA LEU A 133 -5.15 -1.91 8.30
C LEU A 133 -3.71 -1.39 8.28
N VAL A 134 -2.75 -2.23 7.88
CA VAL A 134 -1.37 -1.82 7.65
C VAL A 134 -1.04 -1.94 6.17
N ALA A 135 -0.56 -0.85 5.59
CA ALA A 135 -0.08 -0.78 4.22
C ALA A 135 1.46 -0.72 4.20
N LEU A 136 2.11 -1.81 3.84
CA LEU A 136 3.56 -1.86 3.62
C LEU A 136 3.86 -1.37 2.21
N ASP A 137 4.35 -0.14 2.10
CA ASP A 137 4.69 0.46 0.82
C ASP A 137 6.13 0.09 0.43
N GLU A 138 6.23 -0.83 -0.51
CA GLU A 138 7.45 -1.39 -1.07
C GLU A 138 7.83 -0.76 -2.43
N ALA A 139 7.47 0.51 -2.68
CA ALA A 139 7.72 1.17 -3.96
C ALA A 139 9.19 1.19 -4.40
N TYR A 140 10.12 0.99 -3.46
CA TYR A 140 11.57 0.97 -3.68
C TYR A 140 12.24 -0.35 -3.33
N ILE A 141 11.48 -1.44 -3.20
CA ILE A 141 11.99 -2.73 -2.73
C ILE A 141 13.10 -3.30 -3.62
N GLU A 142 13.03 -3.07 -4.93
CA GLU A 142 14.03 -3.55 -5.89
C GLU A 142 15.41 -2.92 -5.70
N TYR A 143 15.49 -1.75 -5.08
CA TYR A 143 16.76 -1.08 -4.75
C TYR A 143 17.37 -1.54 -3.43
N ASN A 144 16.61 -2.29 -2.63
CA ASN A 144 17.08 -2.75 -1.34
C ASN A 144 18.31 -3.66 -1.45
N ARG A 145 19.25 -3.50 -0.53
CA ARG A 145 20.46 -4.33 -0.40
C ARG A 145 20.58 -5.01 0.96
N ALA A 146 19.72 -4.63 1.90
CA ALA A 146 19.69 -5.27 3.23
C ALA A 146 19.01 -6.63 3.15
N THR A 147 19.50 -7.59 3.92
CA THR A 147 18.99 -8.96 3.95
C THR A 147 17.96 -9.20 5.06
N ASN A 148 17.96 -8.36 6.10
CA ASN A 148 17.06 -8.46 7.24
C ASN A 148 15.97 -7.37 7.18
N ILE A 149 15.12 -7.42 6.15
CA ILE A 149 13.96 -6.51 6.02
C ILE A 149 12.69 -7.32 5.82
N PRO A 150 11.52 -6.79 6.25
CA PRO A 150 10.25 -7.41 5.92
C PRO A 150 10.04 -7.36 4.40
N LEU A 151 9.64 -8.49 3.83
CA LEU A 151 9.27 -8.60 2.42
C LEU A 151 7.80 -9.00 2.33
N GLY A 152 7.00 -8.23 1.64
CA GLY A 152 5.57 -8.49 1.48
C GLY A 152 5.28 -9.92 1.00
N THR A 153 6.10 -10.45 0.08
CA THR A 153 5.97 -11.83 -0.41
C THR A 153 6.22 -12.92 0.64
N GLU A 154 6.95 -12.62 1.72
CA GLU A 154 7.15 -13.54 2.85
C GLU A 154 6.07 -13.36 3.93
N LEU A 155 5.38 -12.22 3.94
CA LEU A 155 4.43 -11.83 4.97
C LEU A 155 2.96 -12.08 4.59
N VAL A 156 2.67 -12.27 3.30
CA VAL A 156 1.33 -12.60 2.81
C VAL A 156 0.82 -13.88 3.49
N GLY A 157 -0.40 -13.80 4.04
CA GLY A 157 -1.00 -14.89 4.80
C GLY A 157 -0.59 -14.97 6.27
N THR A 158 0.42 -14.20 6.71
CA THR A 158 0.82 -14.14 8.13
C THR A 158 -0.06 -13.17 8.92
N TYR A 159 -0.33 -11.99 8.34
CA TYR A 159 -1.11 -10.94 9.00
C TYR A 159 -2.39 -10.66 8.22
N PRO A 160 -3.59 -10.85 8.82
CA PRO A 160 -4.88 -10.69 8.13
C PRO A 160 -5.22 -9.22 7.80
N ASN A 161 -4.48 -8.28 8.36
CA ASN A 161 -4.66 -6.84 8.20
C ASN A 161 -3.47 -6.16 7.47
N LEU A 162 -2.63 -6.92 6.75
CA LEU A 162 -1.49 -6.40 6.02
C LEU A 162 -1.74 -6.40 4.51
N VAL A 163 -1.57 -5.25 3.86
CA VAL A 163 -1.54 -5.11 2.39
C VAL A 163 -0.19 -4.53 1.98
N CYS A 164 0.42 -5.12 0.96
CA CYS A 164 1.69 -4.67 0.41
C CYS A 164 1.48 -3.95 -0.92
N LEU A 165 2.25 -2.90 -1.17
CA LEU A 165 2.14 -2.05 -2.35
C LEU A 165 3.44 -2.03 -3.12
N ARG A 166 3.39 -2.21 -4.44
CA ARG A 166 4.54 -2.08 -5.35
C ARG A 166 4.18 -1.28 -6.59
N THR A 167 5.18 -0.82 -7.32
CA THR A 167 4.97 0.02 -8.50
C THR A 167 5.95 -0.31 -9.63
N PHE A 168 5.48 -0.16 -10.86
CA PHE A 168 6.35 -0.19 -12.05
C PHE A 168 7.03 1.16 -12.34
N SER A 169 6.69 2.20 -11.58
CA SER A 169 7.15 3.57 -11.83
C SER A 169 8.62 3.81 -11.48
N LYS A 170 9.25 2.97 -10.64
CA LYS A 170 10.59 3.19 -10.09
C LYS A 170 11.63 2.32 -10.79
N ALA A 171 12.01 1.19 -10.25
CA ALA A 171 13.06 0.33 -10.79
C ALA A 171 12.80 -0.14 -12.21
N TYR A 172 11.56 -0.33 -12.58
CA TYR A 172 11.16 -0.76 -13.92
C TYR A 172 11.16 0.38 -14.97
N GLY A 173 11.31 1.65 -14.55
CA GLY A 173 11.37 2.79 -15.46
C GLY A 173 10.06 3.12 -16.18
N LEU A 174 8.91 2.61 -15.72
CA LEU A 174 7.61 2.72 -16.38
C LEU A 174 6.70 3.78 -15.73
N ALA A 175 7.27 4.86 -15.19
CA ALA A 175 6.51 5.90 -14.50
C ALA A 175 5.37 6.49 -15.35
N GLY A 176 5.58 6.67 -16.65
CA GLY A 176 4.58 7.22 -17.57
C GLY A 176 3.45 6.26 -17.91
N VAL A 177 3.61 4.96 -17.69
CA VAL A 177 2.55 3.95 -17.96
C VAL A 177 1.47 3.95 -16.88
N ARG A 178 1.77 4.47 -15.70
CA ARG A 178 0.87 4.55 -14.56
C ARG A 178 0.33 3.18 -14.11
N ILE A 179 1.23 2.24 -13.81
CA ILE A 179 0.85 0.92 -13.27
C ILE A 179 1.54 0.71 -11.92
N GLY A 180 0.74 0.28 -10.95
CA GLY A 180 1.16 -0.23 -9.65
C GLY A 180 0.25 -1.37 -9.24
N TYR A 181 0.62 -2.08 -8.20
CA TYR A 181 -0.18 -3.19 -7.69
C TYR A 181 -0.12 -3.29 -6.16
N ALA A 182 -1.17 -3.84 -5.60
CA ALA A 182 -1.27 -4.24 -4.21
C ALA A 182 -1.48 -5.74 -4.11
N PHE A 183 -1.03 -6.35 -3.03
CA PHE A 183 -1.30 -7.75 -2.73
C PHE A 183 -1.44 -7.97 -1.23
N GLY A 184 -2.33 -8.88 -0.84
CA GLY A 184 -2.69 -9.10 0.55
C GLY A 184 -3.92 -9.98 0.71
N PRO A 185 -4.60 -9.92 1.85
CA PRO A 185 -5.81 -10.71 2.09
C PRO A 185 -6.91 -10.43 1.06
N GLU A 186 -7.52 -11.50 0.54
CA GLU A 186 -8.55 -11.43 -0.51
C GLU A 186 -9.71 -10.49 -0.15
N ASN A 187 -10.19 -10.54 1.09
CA ASN A 187 -11.29 -9.69 1.55
C ASN A 187 -10.98 -8.19 1.47
N ILE A 188 -9.73 -7.78 1.68
CA ILE A 188 -9.30 -6.38 1.58
C ILE A 188 -9.11 -6.00 0.11
N ILE A 189 -8.47 -6.87 -0.67
CA ILE A 189 -8.23 -6.68 -2.11
C ILE A 189 -9.57 -6.60 -2.87
N ALA A 190 -10.55 -7.44 -2.54
CA ALA A 190 -11.87 -7.43 -3.18
C ALA A 190 -12.61 -6.10 -2.98
N VAL A 191 -12.56 -5.51 -1.77
CA VAL A 191 -13.18 -4.21 -1.48
C VAL A 191 -12.49 -3.09 -2.25
N SER A 192 -11.15 -3.05 -2.25
CA SER A 192 -10.35 -2.10 -3.04
C SER A 192 -10.72 -2.16 -4.53
N TYR A 193 -10.91 -3.35 -5.06
CA TYR A 193 -11.26 -3.58 -6.46
C TYR A 193 -12.71 -3.16 -6.81
N THR A 194 -13.63 -3.30 -5.88
CA THR A 194 -15.03 -2.89 -6.06
C THR A 194 -15.15 -1.36 -6.14
N HIS A 195 -14.36 -0.63 -5.35
CA HIS A 195 -14.28 0.83 -5.43
C HIS A 195 -13.73 1.34 -6.77
N LEU A 196 -12.73 0.68 -7.35
CA LEU A 196 -12.25 0.97 -8.72
C LEU A 196 -13.40 0.89 -9.74
N ARG A 197 -14.22 -0.14 -9.67
CA ARG A 197 -15.35 -0.36 -10.60
C ARG A 197 -16.46 0.67 -10.45
N ALA A 198 -16.73 1.14 -9.23
CA ALA A 198 -17.79 2.12 -8.99
C ALA A 198 -17.51 3.48 -9.62
N HIS A 199 -16.22 3.88 -9.73
CA HIS A 199 -15.82 5.12 -10.39
C HIS A 199 -15.82 5.04 -11.92
N GLU A 200 -15.68 3.84 -12.49
CA GLU A 200 -15.65 3.64 -13.95
C GLU A 200 -17.07 3.43 -14.55
N THR A 201 -18.00 2.89 -13.79
CA THR A 201 -19.39 2.64 -14.25
C THR A 201 -20.23 3.92 -14.43
N VAL A 202 -19.77 5.08 -14.00
CA VAL A 202 -20.44 6.39 -14.23
C VAL A 202 -20.28 6.89 -15.67
N LEU A 203 -19.42 6.24 -16.47
CA LEU A 203 -19.16 6.63 -17.87
C LEU A 203 -19.96 5.81 -18.91
N ASP A 204 -20.77 4.85 -18.48
CA ASP A 204 -21.59 4.01 -19.35
C ASP A 204 -23.06 4.49 -19.48
N LEU A 205 -23.32 5.81 -19.28
CA LEU A 205 -24.63 6.43 -19.50
C LEU A 205 -24.60 7.45 -20.64
#